data_392ca8d0bdaf7ecb65ea32846a765bc8
#
_entry.id   392ca8d0bdaf7ecb65ea32846a765bc8
#
_cell.length_a   1.000
_cell.length_b   1.000
_cell.length_c   1.000
_cell.angle_alpha   90.00
_cell.angle_beta   90.00
_cell.angle_gamma   90.00
#
_symmetry.space_group_name_H-M   'P 1'
#
loop_
_entity.id
_entity.type
_entity.pdbx_description
1 polymer ?
#
loop_
_entity_poly.entity_id
_entity_poly.type
_entity_poly.pdbx_seq_one_letter_code
_entity_poly.pdbx_strand_id
1 'polypeptide(L)'
;MTGLACGADSFWVADHLNSVLPPSMWNTKHVGAARIIPKMDAHLEPWTMLGYLAGRNKARMRLGVAVTDTGRRNPAVTAQAVASLHLLTKGRAVLGIGTGERESNAPYGVDWSRPVGRFEEAVATIRALWNSNGELVTRDSEFFPLHNATFALPPYRGKWPEIWIAAHGPRMMRATGKYADGWFPGTTRATEYGEQLEIVRTAASDAGRDPQAITPALIRFIVTGRSRDEIDEVIDSDIAKVFTLNSPAKDWARHGAQHPLGADFTGVQDLIPQLIDEQTALSYAAKVPRSLVQELFAVGTPDEVVEQIAEFRDHGLRYLVVGNAGAIQPSLRKSASATTPYVKVVRGLRKL
;
A
#
# COMPACT_ATOMS: atom_id res chain seq x y z
N MET A 1 -10.95 -11.67 11.50
CA MET A 1 -12.38 -11.71 11.91
C MET A 1 -13.03 -10.32 11.89
N THR A 2 -12.34 -9.26 12.28
CA THR A 2 -12.89 -7.88 12.32
C THR A 2 -13.38 -7.39 10.96
N GLY A 3 -12.67 -7.65 9.87
CA GLY A 3 -13.07 -7.24 8.52
C GLY A 3 -14.41 -7.82 8.05
N LEU A 4 -14.70 -9.09 8.38
CA LEU A 4 -15.98 -9.72 8.06
C LEU A 4 -17.13 -9.12 8.89
N ALA A 5 -16.88 -8.81 10.15
CA ALA A 5 -17.89 -8.25 11.04
C ALA A 5 -18.30 -6.81 10.68
N CYS A 6 -17.44 -6.05 10.00
CA CYS A 6 -17.74 -4.69 9.52
C CYS A 6 -18.25 -4.63 8.08
N GLY A 7 -18.29 -5.77 7.37
CA GLY A 7 -18.78 -5.85 6.00
C GLY A 7 -17.76 -5.40 4.95
N ALA A 8 -16.47 -5.54 5.20
CA ALA A 8 -15.44 -5.25 4.20
C ALA A 8 -15.56 -6.19 2.98
N ASP A 9 -15.34 -5.63 1.78
CA ASP A 9 -15.46 -6.35 0.51
C ASP A 9 -14.15 -6.98 0.07
N SER A 10 -13.04 -6.62 0.71
CA SER A 10 -11.70 -7.11 0.38
C SER A 10 -10.81 -7.24 1.60
N PHE A 11 -9.74 -8.03 1.43
CA PHE A 11 -8.66 -8.18 2.38
C PHE A 11 -7.32 -8.04 1.66
N TRP A 12 -6.45 -7.22 2.21
CA TRP A 12 -5.17 -6.88 1.62
C TRP A 12 -4.04 -7.18 2.59
N VAL A 13 -2.93 -7.68 2.05
CA VAL A 13 -1.71 -7.95 2.82
C VAL A 13 -0.55 -7.14 2.24
N ALA A 14 0.33 -6.66 3.11
CA ALA A 14 1.58 -6.05 2.70
C ALA A 14 2.59 -7.12 2.25
N ASP A 15 3.53 -6.72 1.40
CA ASP A 15 4.66 -7.56 0.96
C ASP A 15 5.98 -6.91 1.37
N HIS A 16 6.32 -7.07 2.64
CA HIS A 16 7.55 -6.54 3.22
C HIS A 16 8.42 -7.66 3.77
N LEU A 17 9.75 -7.48 3.70
CA LEU A 17 10.72 -8.25 4.48
C LEU A 17 11.07 -7.51 5.77
N ASN A 18 11.16 -6.19 5.70
CA ASN A 18 11.37 -5.29 6.82
C ASN A 18 10.17 -4.34 6.95
N SER A 19 9.95 -3.84 8.15
CA SER A 19 8.93 -2.81 8.39
C SER A 19 9.43 -1.41 8.02
N VAL A 20 8.49 -0.55 7.67
CA VAL A 20 8.71 0.88 7.38
C VAL A 20 8.91 1.73 8.64
N LEU A 21 8.94 1.12 9.81
CA LEU A 21 9.24 1.74 11.10
C LEU A 21 10.54 1.20 11.66
N PRO A 22 11.33 1.99 12.39
CA PRO A 22 12.52 1.51 13.09
C PRO A 22 12.17 0.37 14.05
N PRO A 23 12.79 -0.82 13.93
CA PRO A 23 12.56 -1.93 14.86
C PRO A 23 12.88 -1.58 16.30
N SER A 24 13.77 -0.61 16.53
CA SER A 24 14.11 -0.04 17.85
C SER A 24 12.90 0.54 18.59
N MET A 25 11.91 1.06 17.84
CA MET A 25 10.65 1.61 18.37
C MET A 25 9.59 0.53 18.65
N TRP A 26 9.82 -0.71 18.20
CA TRP A 26 8.88 -1.81 18.44
C TRP A 26 9.14 -2.51 19.78
N ASN A 27 8.81 -1.83 20.86
CA ASN A 27 8.91 -2.33 22.21
C ASN A 27 7.69 -1.89 23.04
N THR A 28 7.52 -2.48 24.22
CA THR A 28 6.32 -2.26 25.05
C THR A 28 6.18 -0.86 25.62
N LYS A 29 7.21 -0.02 25.53
CA LYS A 29 7.18 1.40 25.89
C LYS A 29 6.40 2.21 24.87
N HIS A 30 6.57 1.90 23.58
CA HIS A 30 5.97 2.63 22.46
C HIS A 30 4.77 1.92 21.82
N VAL A 31 4.76 0.57 21.83
CA VAL A 31 3.73 -0.22 21.16
C VAL A 31 3.31 -1.40 22.03
N GLY A 32 2.09 -1.36 22.53
CA GLY A 32 1.53 -2.42 23.39
C GLY A 32 1.47 -3.78 22.71
N ALA A 33 1.26 -3.82 21.39
CA ALA A 33 1.24 -5.04 20.58
C ALA A 33 2.59 -5.79 20.58
N ALA A 34 3.71 -5.14 20.90
CA ALA A 34 5.02 -5.79 21.04
C ALA A 34 5.06 -6.89 22.11
N ARG A 35 4.08 -6.92 23.06
CA ARG A 35 3.89 -8.02 24.02
C ARG A 35 3.45 -9.31 23.37
N ILE A 36 2.75 -9.22 22.24
CA ILE A 36 2.15 -10.38 21.55
C ILE A 36 2.95 -10.70 20.28
N ILE A 37 3.42 -9.67 19.58
CA ILE A 37 4.22 -9.76 18.37
C ILE A 37 5.60 -9.18 18.68
N PRO A 38 6.58 -10.01 19.10
CA PRO A 38 7.86 -9.49 19.62
C PRO A 38 8.76 -8.86 18.56
N LYS A 39 8.56 -9.17 17.29
CA LYS A 39 9.32 -8.63 16.16
C LYS A 39 8.40 -8.00 15.15
N MET A 40 8.63 -6.72 14.87
CA MET A 40 7.86 -5.98 13.88
C MET A 40 8.05 -6.53 12.46
N ASP A 41 9.27 -6.96 12.14
CA ASP A 41 9.64 -7.49 10.83
C ASP A 41 9.21 -8.95 10.60
N ALA A 42 8.41 -9.54 11.53
CA ALA A 42 7.88 -10.90 11.37
C ALA A 42 6.69 -10.93 10.41
N HIS A 43 6.92 -10.56 9.15
CA HIS A 43 5.92 -10.62 8.09
C HIS A 43 5.78 -12.03 7.52
N LEU A 44 4.54 -12.46 7.29
CA LEU A 44 4.27 -13.68 6.53
C LEU A 44 4.40 -13.38 5.04
N GLU A 45 4.93 -14.33 4.29
CA GLU A 45 5.01 -14.24 2.83
C GLU A 45 3.58 -14.11 2.24
N PRO A 46 3.29 -13.06 1.46
CA PRO A 46 1.91 -12.68 1.13
C PRO A 46 1.18 -13.70 0.27
N TRP A 47 1.83 -14.34 -0.70
CA TRP A 47 1.18 -15.30 -1.60
C TRP A 47 0.82 -16.58 -0.88
N THR A 48 1.68 -17.06 0.04
CA THR A 48 1.41 -18.19 0.93
C THR A 48 0.23 -17.88 1.86
N MET A 49 0.22 -16.69 2.46
CA MET A 49 -0.89 -16.26 3.33
C MET A 49 -2.21 -16.14 2.56
N LEU A 50 -2.20 -15.50 1.40
CA LEU A 50 -3.38 -15.33 0.57
C LEU A 50 -3.90 -16.66 0.01
N GLY A 51 -3.02 -17.60 -0.36
CA GLY A 51 -3.39 -18.96 -0.76
C GLY A 51 -4.13 -19.70 0.36
N TYR A 52 -3.62 -19.61 1.60
CA TYR A 52 -4.29 -20.17 2.77
C TYR A 52 -5.67 -19.52 3.02
N LEU A 53 -5.75 -18.19 2.89
CA LEU A 53 -7.00 -17.45 3.05
C LEU A 53 -8.01 -17.75 1.94
N ALA A 54 -7.55 -17.96 0.70
CA ALA A 54 -8.43 -18.30 -0.43
C ALA A 54 -9.27 -19.55 -0.15
N GLY A 55 -8.64 -20.59 0.43
CA GLY A 55 -9.35 -21.81 0.82
C GLY A 55 -10.39 -21.62 1.93
N ARG A 56 -10.32 -20.54 2.68
CA ARG A 56 -11.22 -20.19 3.80
C ARG A 56 -12.14 -19.00 3.53
N ASN A 57 -12.07 -18.43 2.33
CA ASN A 57 -12.78 -17.21 1.95
C ASN A 57 -14.30 -17.47 1.66
N LYS A 58 -15.02 -17.93 2.67
CA LYS A 58 -16.46 -18.19 2.57
C LYS A 58 -17.27 -16.92 2.27
N ALA A 59 -16.80 -15.76 2.72
CA ALA A 59 -17.41 -14.46 2.45
C ALA A 59 -17.18 -13.95 1.03
N ARG A 60 -16.35 -14.64 0.24
CA ARG A 60 -16.05 -14.29 -1.14
C ARG A 60 -15.46 -12.89 -1.30
N MET A 61 -14.66 -12.45 -0.32
CA MET A 61 -13.94 -11.19 -0.37
C MET A 61 -12.93 -11.18 -1.53
N ARG A 62 -12.63 -10.02 -2.07
CA ARG A 62 -11.46 -9.83 -2.93
C ARG A 62 -10.20 -9.99 -2.08
N LEU A 63 -9.18 -10.63 -2.61
CA LEU A 63 -7.88 -10.80 -1.94
C LEU A 63 -6.78 -10.12 -2.77
N GLY A 64 -6.00 -9.27 -2.13
CA GLY A 64 -4.96 -8.50 -2.82
C GLY A 64 -3.69 -8.34 -1.99
N VAL A 65 -2.61 -8.00 -2.68
CA VAL A 65 -1.35 -7.53 -2.09
C VAL A 65 -1.29 -6.02 -2.21
N ALA A 66 -0.94 -5.31 -1.14
CA ALA A 66 -0.88 -3.85 -1.11
C ALA A 66 0.47 -3.36 -0.55
N VAL A 67 1.52 -3.31 -1.38
CA VAL A 67 1.68 -3.82 -2.74
C VAL A 67 2.93 -4.69 -2.81
N THR A 68 3.02 -5.61 -3.80
CA THR A 68 4.28 -6.30 -4.08
C THR A 68 5.19 -5.43 -4.93
N ASP A 69 6.47 -5.79 -4.97
CA ASP A 69 7.47 -5.09 -5.77
C ASP A 69 7.97 -5.92 -6.99
N THR A 70 8.73 -5.26 -7.83
CA THR A 70 9.31 -5.85 -9.04
C THR A 70 10.81 -6.15 -8.89
N GLY A 71 11.40 -5.88 -7.73
CA GLY A 71 12.82 -6.11 -7.46
C GLY A 71 13.11 -7.52 -6.97
N ARG A 72 12.32 -8.00 -6.01
CA ARG A 72 12.58 -9.26 -5.30
C ARG A 72 12.09 -10.51 -6.05
N ARG A 73 11.10 -10.38 -6.93
CA ARG A 73 10.51 -11.51 -7.65
C ARG A 73 10.61 -11.33 -9.15
N ASN A 74 10.92 -12.42 -9.85
CA ASN A 74 10.78 -12.44 -11.30
C ASN A 74 9.29 -12.25 -11.68
N PRO A 75 8.97 -11.37 -12.65
CA PRO A 75 7.59 -11.07 -13.03
C PRO A 75 6.81 -12.29 -13.53
N ALA A 76 7.46 -13.32 -14.10
CA ALA A 76 6.79 -14.56 -14.46
C ALA A 76 6.28 -15.32 -13.23
N VAL A 77 7.05 -15.33 -12.13
CA VAL A 77 6.63 -15.92 -10.84
C VAL A 77 5.48 -15.14 -10.23
N THR A 78 5.54 -13.80 -10.29
CA THR A 78 4.44 -12.94 -9.83
C THR A 78 3.17 -13.17 -10.66
N ALA A 79 3.30 -13.26 -11.99
CA ALA A 79 2.18 -13.57 -12.89
C ALA A 79 1.52 -14.90 -12.54
N GLN A 80 2.34 -15.94 -12.26
CA GLN A 80 1.86 -17.27 -11.88
C GLN A 80 1.16 -17.23 -10.51
N ALA A 81 1.77 -16.60 -9.52
CA ALA A 81 1.22 -16.54 -8.15
C ALA A 81 -0.17 -15.89 -8.13
N VAL A 82 -0.31 -14.71 -8.76
CA VAL A 82 -1.60 -14.01 -8.75
C VAL A 82 -2.65 -14.69 -9.64
N ALA A 83 -2.26 -15.30 -10.78
CA ALA A 83 -3.17 -16.08 -11.61
C ALA A 83 -3.69 -17.31 -10.86
N SER A 84 -2.81 -18.01 -10.13
CA SER A 84 -3.20 -19.13 -9.26
C SER A 84 -4.19 -18.67 -8.17
N LEU A 85 -3.89 -17.57 -7.48
CA LEU A 85 -4.79 -16.98 -6.49
C LEU A 85 -6.14 -16.59 -7.10
N HIS A 86 -6.15 -16.06 -8.34
CA HIS A 86 -7.35 -15.68 -9.06
C HIS A 86 -8.24 -16.87 -9.38
N LEU A 87 -7.66 -17.99 -9.79
CA LEU A 87 -8.38 -19.26 -9.99
C LEU A 87 -8.95 -19.79 -8.66
N LEU A 88 -8.14 -19.84 -7.60
CA LEU A 88 -8.56 -20.30 -6.28
C LEU A 88 -9.67 -19.44 -5.68
N THR A 89 -9.65 -18.13 -5.90
CA THR A 89 -10.66 -17.18 -5.41
C THR A 89 -11.86 -17.03 -6.36
N LYS A 90 -11.89 -17.77 -7.46
CA LYS A 90 -12.93 -17.68 -8.48
C LYS A 90 -13.10 -16.26 -9.02
N GLY A 91 -12.00 -15.67 -9.48
CA GLY A 91 -11.98 -14.36 -10.11
C GLY A 91 -11.88 -13.17 -9.16
N ARG A 92 -11.34 -13.34 -7.92
CA ARG A 92 -11.34 -12.28 -6.89
C ARG A 92 -9.96 -11.86 -6.41
N ALA A 93 -8.90 -12.27 -7.11
CA ALA A 93 -7.56 -11.77 -6.80
C ALA A 93 -7.29 -10.42 -7.47
N VAL A 94 -6.50 -9.58 -6.79
CA VAL A 94 -5.98 -8.31 -7.31
C VAL A 94 -4.47 -8.29 -7.10
N LEU A 95 -3.73 -7.96 -8.15
CA LEU A 95 -2.30 -7.70 -8.07
C LEU A 95 -2.07 -6.22 -7.77
N GLY A 96 -1.88 -5.86 -6.50
CA GLY A 96 -1.31 -4.56 -6.18
C GLY A 96 0.21 -4.61 -6.34
N ILE A 97 0.77 -3.71 -7.15
CA ILE A 97 2.19 -3.75 -7.52
C ILE A 97 2.78 -2.34 -7.60
N GLY A 98 4.03 -2.20 -7.21
CA GLY A 98 4.78 -0.95 -7.26
C GLY A 98 6.25 -1.19 -7.54
N THR A 99 7.04 -0.13 -7.48
CA THR A 99 8.51 -0.23 -7.58
C THR A 99 9.12 -0.97 -6.40
N GLY A 100 8.41 -1.02 -5.28
CA GLY A 100 8.92 -1.45 -4.00
C GLY A 100 9.49 -0.30 -3.17
N GLU A 101 10.03 -0.64 -2.02
CA GLU A 101 10.62 0.26 -1.04
C GLU A 101 12.05 -0.19 -0.72
N ARG A 102 12.91 0.75 -0.38
CA ARG A 102 14.35 0.48 -0.27
C ARG A 102 14.67 -0.49 0.87
N GLU A 103 13.96 -0.39 2.00
CA GLU A 103 14.21 -1.22 3.20
C GLU A 103 13.97 -2.71 2.96
N SER A 104 13.07 -3.06 2.04
CA SER A 104 12.77 -4.45 1.68
C SER A 104 13.56 -4.95 0.46
N ASN A 105 14.39 -4.13 -0.16
CA ASN A 105 15.13 -4.46 -1.38
C ASN A 105 16.65 -4.34 -1.18
N ALA A 106 17.19 -3.16 -0.89
CA ALA A 106 18.64 -2.91 -0.84
C ALA A 106 19.37 -3.79 0.19
N PRO A 107 18.89 -4.02 1.42
CA PRO A 107 19.55 -4.90 2.38
C PRO A 107 19.64 -6.36 1.94
N TYR A 108 18.82 -6.78 0.98
CA TYR A 108 18.75 -8.16 0.47
C TYR A 108 19.46 -8.34 -0.88
N GLY A 109 20.31 -7.40 -1.25
CA GLY A 109 21.12 -7.48 -2.47
C GLY A 109 20.36 -7.20 -3.77
N VAL A 110 19.15 -6.66 -3.70
CA VAL A 110 18.42 -6.21 -4.88
C VAL A 110 19.00 -4.89 -5.35
N ASP A 111 19.38 -4.83 -6.63
CA ASP A 111 19.81 -3.58 -7.25
C ASP A 111 18.68 -2.56 -7.25
N TRP A 112 18.90 -1.45 -6.56
CA TRP A 112 17.93 -0.36 -6.39
C TRP A 112 18.18 0.83 -7.32
N SER A 113 19.06 0.69 -8.31
CA SER A 113 19.53 1.83 -9.14
C SER A 113 18.44 2.36 -10.10
N ARG A 114 17.54 1.49 -10.60
CA ARG A 114 16.55 1.86 -11.62
C ARG A 114 15.18 1.20 -11.36
N PRO A 115 14.54 1.48 -10.19
CA PRO A 115 13.33 0.76 -9.79
C PRO A 115 12.15 0.99 -10.73
N VAL A 116 11.99 2.20 -11.30
CA VAL A 116 10.89 2.51 -12.23
C VAL A 116 11.07 1.81 -13.58
N GLY A 117 12.29 1.77 -14.13
CA GLY A 117 12.57 1.04 -15.38
C GLY A 117 12.29 -0.45 -15.23
N ARG A 118 12.77 -1.05 -14.15
CA ARG A 118 12.49 -2.44 -13.80
C ARG A 118 10.99 -2.70 -13.65
N PHE A 119 10.27 -1.80 -13.01
CA PHE A 119 8.83 -1.88 -12.84
C PHE A 119 8.08 -1.90 -14.19
N GLU A 120 8.39 -0.97 -15.09
CA GLU A 120 7.72 -0.89 -16.41
C GLU A 120 7.92 -2.18 -17.20
N GLU A 121 9.13 -2.74 -17.20
CA GLU A 121 9.42 -3.99 -17.89
C GLU A 121 8.74 -5.21 -17.21
N ALA A 122 8.69 -5.24 -15.88
CA ALA A 122 8.03 -6.31 -15.14
C ALA A 122 6.54 -6.38 -15.45
N VAL A 123 5.83 -5.24 -15.42
CA VAL A 123 4.39 -5.20 -15.72
C VAL A 123 4.13 -5.55 -17.17
N ALA A 124 4.97 -5.06 -18.11
CA ALA A 124 4.88 -5.44 -19.52
C ALA A 124 5.10 -6.94 -19.73
N THR A 125 6.04 -7.55 -18.99
CA THR A 125 6.28 -9.01 -19.02
C THR A 125 5.09 -9.79 -18.49
N ILE A 126 4.47 -9.38 -17.38
CA ILE A 126 3.25 -10.01 -16.83
C ILE A 126 2.13 -9.98 -17.87
N ARG A 127 1.87 -8.82 -18.49
CA ARG A 127 0.84 -8.68 -19.54
C ARG A 127 1.17 -9.54 -20.78
N ALA A 128 2.42 -9.58 -21.23
CA ALA A 128 2.83 -10.39 -22.35
C ALA A 128 2.58 -11.90 -22.10
N LEU A 129 2.94 -12.40 -20.92
CA LEU A 129 2.71 -13.79 -20.54
C LEU A 129 1.22 -14.13 -20.47
N TRP A 130 0.39 -13.27 -19.85
CA TRP A 130 -1.07 -13.50 -19.77
C TRP A 130 -1.76 -13.45 -21.14
N ASN A 131 -1.29 -12.59 -22.04
CA ASN A 131 -1.87 -12.43 -23.37
C ASN A 131 -1.33 -13.44 -24.40
N SER A 132 -0.40 -14.33 -24.00
CA SER A 132 0.20 -15.30 -24.91
C SER A 132 -0.75 -16.42 -25.35
N ASN A 133 -1.86 -16.64 -24.65
CA ASN A 133 -2.77 -17.77 -24.87
C ASN A 133 -2.07 -19.13 -24.85
N GLY A 134 -0.96 -19.24 -24.08
CA GLY A 134 -0.14 -20.46 -24.01
C GLY A 134 0.92 -20.59 -25.12
N GLU A 135 0.96 -19.67 -26.07
CA GLU A 135 1.99 -19.60 -27.08
C GLU A 135 3.35 -19.19 -26.50
N LEU A 136 4.42 -19.55 -27.22
CA LEU A 136 5.78 -19.17 -26.85
C LEU A 136 5.98 -17.66 -27.00
N VAL A 137 6.53 -17.04 -25.95
CA VAL A 137 6.83 -15.61 -25.91
C VAL A 137 8.34 -15.40 -25.90
N THR A 138 8.84 -14.68 -26.89
CA THR A 138 10.20 -14.12 -26.89
C THR A 138 10.09 -12.59 -26.84
N ARG A 139 10.77 -11.98 -25.90
CA ARG A 139 10.73 -10.53 -25.69
C ARG A 139 12.08 -10.03 -25.21
N ASP A 140 12.62 -9.06 -25.93
CA ASP A 140 13.80 -8.33 -25.46
C ASP A 140 13.43 -7.41 -24.29
N SER A 141 14.27 -7.42 -23.27
CA SER A 141 14.08 -6.64 -22.06
C SER A 141 15.42 -6.54 -21.35
N GLU A 142 15.72 -5.39 -20.77
CA GLU A 142 16.96 -5.19 -20.03
C GLU A 142 16.96 -6.00 -18.72
N PHE A 143 15.82 -6.05 -18.02
CA PHE A 143 15.71 -6.68 -16.71
C PHE A 143 15.08 -8.08 -16.75
N PHE A 144 14.16 -8.33 -17.67
CA PHE A 144 13.37 -9.56 -17.71
C PHE A 144 13.18 -10.09 -19.13
N PRO A 145 14.27 -10.45 -19.85
CA PRO A 145 14.16 -11.02 -21.18
C PRO A 145 13.43 -12.38 -21.14
N LEU A 146 12.62 -12.64 -22.16
CA LEU A 146 11.96 -13.93 -22.35
C LEU A 146 12.50 -14.61 -23.60
N HIS A 147 12.80 -15.91 -23.50
CA HIS A 147 13.29 -16.73 -24.59
C HIS A 147 12.42 -17.99 -24.68
N ASN A 148 11.46 -17.99 -25.62
CA ASN A 148 10.51 -19.09 -25.79
C ASN A 148 9.79 -19.46 -24.48
N ALA A 149 9.43 -18.46 -23.69
CA ALA A 149 8.72 -18.64 -22.43
C ALA A 149 7.25 -19.03 -22.71
N THR A 150 6.68 -19.89 -21.89
CA THR A 150 5.25 -20.25 -21.96
C THR A 150 4.53 -19.92 -20.67
N PHE A 151 3.24 -19.59 -20.79
CA PHE A 151 2.36 -19.39 -19.64
C PHE A 151 1.03 -20.10 -19.89
N ALA A 152 0.85 -21.27 -19.28
CA ALA A 152 -0.24 -22.19 -19.59
C ALA A 152 -1.43 -22.11 -18.62
N LEU A 153 -1.36 -21.30 -17.51
CA LEU A 153 -2.53 -21.11 -16.67
C LEU A 153 -3.63 -20.36 -17.43
N PRO A 154 -4.89 -20.80 -17.36
CA PRO A 154 -5.98 -20.11 -18.02
C PRO A 154 -6.47 -18.89 -17.22
N PRO A 155 -7.03 -17.88 -17.88
CA PRO A 155 -7.77 -16.83 -17.19
C PRO A 155 -9.06 -17.41 -16.59
N TYR A 156 -9.49 -16.92 -15.44
CA TYR A 156 -10.76 -17.34 -14.85
C TYR A 156 -11.94 -16.71 -15.63
N ARG A 157 -12.73 -17.55 -16.33
CA ARG A 157 -13.87 -17.12 -17.19
C ARG A 157 -13.45 -16.02 -18.20
N GLY A 158 -12.28 -16.15 -18.79
CA GLY A 158 -11.75 -15.22 -19.77
C GLY A 158 -11.18 -13.92 -19.20
N LYS A 159 -11.03 -13.81 -17.87
CA LYS A 159 -10.48 -12.61 -17.22
C LYS A 159 -9.23 -12.94 -16.42
N TRP A 160 -8.20 -12.13 -16.59
CA TRP A 160 -7.00 -12.12 -15.77
C TRP A 160 -7.24 -11.31 -14.46
N PRO A 161 -6.39 -11.48 -13.44
CA PRO A 161 -6.40 -10.60 -12.27
C PRO A 161 -6.24 -9.13 -12.69
N GLU A 162 -6.93 -8.24 -12.01
CA GLU A 162 -6.67 -6.82 -12.17
C GLU A 162 -5.28 -6.46 -11.64
N ILE A 163 -4.56 -5.58 -12.36
CA ILE A 163 -3.28 -5.00 -11.93
C ILE A 163 -3.57 -3.59 -11.41
N TRP A 164 -3.32 -3.39 -10.12
CA TRP A 164 -3.44 -2.08 -9.48
C TRP A 164 -2.05 -1.55 -9.15
N ILE A 165 -1.73 -0.36 -9.65
CA ILE A 165 -0.39 0.20 -9.56
C ILE A 165 -0.33 1.30 -8.51
N ALA A 166 0.59 1.15 -7.54
CA ALA A 166 0.95 2.19 -6.60
C ALA A 166 1.89 3.20 -7.28
N ALA A 167 1.38 4.40 -7.52
CA ALA A 167 2.10 5.41 -8.29
C ALA A 167 1.85 6.82 -7.73
N HIS A 168 2.95 7.57 -7.53
CA HIS A 168 2.94 8.96 -7.09
C HIS A 168 3.68 9.91 -8.06
N GLY A 169 4.78 9.45 -8.66
CA GLY A 169 5.58 10.26 -9.55
C GLY A 169 5.07 10.25 -11.00
N PRO A 170 5.36 11.29 -11.81
CA PRO A 170 4.83 11.43 -13.17
C PRO A 170 5.11 10.23 -14.08
N ARG A 171 6.31 9.63 -14.00
CA ARG A 171 6.66 8.45 -14.80
C ARG A 171 5.84 7.23 -14.39
N MET A 172 5.64 7.01 -13.09
CA MET A 172 4.81 5.92 -12.57
C MET A 172 3.33 6.11 -12.90
N MET A 173 2.81 7.35 -12.87
CA MET A 173 1.43 7.66 -13.29
C MET A 173 1.22 7.38 -14.77
N ARG A 174 2.19 7.69 -15.64
CA ARG A 174 2.14 7.31 -17.06
C ARG A 174 2.15 5.80 -17.26
N ALA A 175 2.98 5.07 -16.53
CA ALA A 175 2.98 3.61 -16.56
C ALA A 175 1.64 3.03 -16.06
N THR A 176 1.02 3.67 -15.07
CA THR A 176 -0.32 3.31 -14.57
C THR A 176 -1.36 3.44 -15.68
N GLY A 177 -1.43 4.57 -16.36
CA GLY A 177 -2.34 4.77 -17.51
C GLY A 177 -2.15 3.71 -18.58
N LYS A 178 -0.90 3.35 -18.89
CA LYS A 178 -0.58 2.38 -19.93
C LYS A 178 -0.93 0.93 -19.56
N TYR A 179 -0.75 0.52 -18.30
CA TYR A 179 -0.78 -0.90 -17.93
C TYR A 179 -1.83 -1.30 -16.89
N ALA A 180 -2.30 -0.36 -16.05
CA ALA A 180 -3.10 -0.70 -14.90
C ALA A 180 -4.60 -0.87 -15.18
N ASP A 181 -5.26 -1.69 -14.36
CA ASP A 181 -6.71 -1.75 -14.23
C ASP A 181 -7.19 -0.93 -13.01
N GLY A 182 -6.27 -0.51 -12.14
CA GLY A 182 -6.52 0.40 -11.03
C GLY A 182 -5.29 1.24 -10.70
N TRP A 183 -5.53 2.47 -10.27
CA TRP A 183 -4.53 3.35 -9.67
C TRP A 183 -4.69 3.32 -8.17
N PHE A 184 -3.61 2.98 -7.45
CA PHE A 184 -3.64 2.63 -6.03
C PHE A 184 -2.53 3.34 -5.25
N PRO A 185 -2.55 4.68 -5.19
CA PRO A 185 -1.57 5.45 -4.43
C PRO A 185 -1.72 5.24 -2.91
N GLY A 186 -0.67 5.61 -2.18
CA GLY A 186 -0.70 5.77 -0.74
C GLY A 186 -1.23 7.14 -0.33
N THR A 187 -0.64 7.70 0.71
CA THR A 187 -1.05 8.99 1.27
C THR A 187 -0.93 10.14 0.27
N THR A 188 -2.02 10.87 0.10
CA THR A 188 -2.12 12.10 -0.70
C THR A 188 -3.25 12.96 -0.14
N ARG A 189 -3.37 14.21 -0.55
CA ARG A 189 -4.51 15.10 -0.23
C ARG A 189 -5.61 14.92 -1.28
N ALA A 190 -6.86 15.21 -0.93
CA ALA A 190 -8.01 14.98 -1.81
C ALA A 190 -7.92 15.78 -3.11
N THR A 191 -7.53 17.05 -3.05
CA THR A 191 -7.31 17.89 -4.25
C THR A 191 -6.20 17.35 -5.15
N GLU A 192 -5.04 17.00 -4.58
CA GLU A 192 -3.93 16.39 -5.31
C GLU A 192 -4.31 15.04 -5.92
N TYR A 193 -5.16 14.27 -5.23
CA TYR A 193 -5.66 12.99 -5.74
C TYR A 193 -6.43 13.18 -7.05
N GLY A 194 -7.33 14.17 -7.11
CA GLY A 194 -8.08 14.50 -8.32
C GLY A 194 -7.17 14.89 -9.49
N GLU A 195 -6.20 15.78 -9.24
CA GLU A 195 -5.22 16.22 -10.24
C GLU A 195 -4.37 15.05 -10.77
N GLN A 196 -3.89 14.20 -9.89
CA GLN A 196 -3.10 13.01 -10.23
C GLN A 196 -3.93 11.97 -11.01
N LEU A 197 -5.21 11.81 -10.67
CA LEU A 197 -6.11 10.91 -11.37
C LEU A 197 -6.29 11.34 -12.83
N GLU A 198 -6.37 12.63 -13.10
CA GLU A 198 -6.46 13.14 -14.47
C GLU A 198 -5.18 12.90 -15.27
N ILE A 199 -3.99 12.96 -14.64
CA ILE A 199 -2.73 12.57 -15.30
C ILE A 199 -2.76 11.08 -15.69
N VAL A 200 -3.23 10.21 -14.79
CA VAL A 200 -3.36 8.77 -15.07
C VAL A 200 -4.35 8.51 -16.21
N ARG A 201 -5.49 9.20 -16.22
CA ARG A 201 -6.52 9.08 -17.25
C ARG A 201 -6.04 9.57 -18.61
N THR A 202 -5.34 10.71 -18.64
CA THR A 202 -4.72 11.22 -19.86
C THR A 202 -3.73 10.21 -20.44
N ALA A 203 -2.86 9.66 -19.58
CA ALA A 203 -1.90 8.64 -19.99
C ALA A 203 -2.57 7.32 -20.49
N ALA A 204 -3.76 6.99 -19.98
CA ALA A 204 -4.53 5.87 -20.51
C ALA A 204 -5.07 6.16 -21.92
N SER A 205 -5.63 7.35 -22.12
CA SER A 205 -6.09 7.81 -23.45
C SER A 205 -4.96 7.83 -24.47
N ASP A 206 -3.78 8.37 -24.10
CA ASP A 206 -2.59 8.39 -24.94
C ASP A 206 -2.10 6.98 -25.33
N ALA A 207 -2.35 6.00 -24.45
CA ALA A 207 -2.06 4.59 -24.71
C ALA A 207 -3.19 3.85 -25.46
N GLY A 208 -4.22 4.54 -25.94
CA GLY A 208 -5.37 3.98 -26.65
C GLY A 208 -6.30 3.14 -25.75
N ARG A 209 -6.29 3.38 -24.44
CA ARG A 209 -7.13 2.68 -23.45
C ARG A 209 -8.28 3.59 -22.99
N ASP A 210 -9.37 2.98 -22.58
CA ASP A 210 -10.46 3.71 -21.93
C ASP A 210 -10.00 4.25 -20.55
N PRO A 211 -9.92 5.57 -20.36
CA PRO A 211 -9.50 6.19 -19.11
C PRO A 211 -10.47 5.91 -17.95
N GLN A 212 -11.74 5.61 -18.25
CA GLN A 212 -12.76 5.30 -17.25
C GLN A 212 -12.70 3.82 -16.77
N ALA A 213 -11.98 2.95 -17.50
CA ALA A 213 -11.78 1.56 -17.10
C ALA A 213 -10.79 1.42 -15.93
N ILE A 214 -10.02 2.47 -15.60
CA ILE A 214 -9.08 2.45 -14.48
C ILE A 214 -9.85 2.73 -13.18
N THR A 215 -9.83 1.77 -12.24
CA THR A 215 -10.42 1.95 -10.91
C THR A 215 -9.59 2.96 -10.09
N PRO A 216 -10.15 4.12 -9.69
CA PRO A 216 -9.47 5.05 -8.80
C PRO A 216 -9.54 4.52 -7.37
N ALA A 217 -8.41 4.01 -6.86
CA ALA A 217 -8.30 3.45 -5.52
C ALA A 217 -7.34 4.27 -4.64
N LEU A 218 -7.40 4.07 -3.34
CA LEU A 218 -6.52 4.71 -2.35
C LEU A 218 -6.29 3.75 -1.18
N ILE A 219 -5.08 3.74 -0.63
CA ILE A 219 -4.83 3.19 0.69
C ILE A 219 -4.76 4.32 1.72
N ARG A 220 -5.50 4.19 2.83
CA ARG A 220 -5.51 5.18 3.89
C ARG A 220 -5.48 4.53 5.26
N PHE A 221 -4.62 5.02 6.13
CA PHE A 221 -4.60 4.62 7.52
C PHE A 221 -5.48 5.54 8.35
N ILE A 222 -6.24 4.97 9.29
CA ILE A 222 -7.24 5.66 10.09
C ILE A 222 -6.80 5.70 11.55
N VAL A 223 -6.83 6.89 12.15
CA VAL A 223 -6.73 7.13 13.59
C VAL A 223 -8.08 7.63 14.07
N THR A 224 -8.82 6.78 14.78
CA THR A 224 -10.13 7.13 15.33
C THR A 224 -10.26 6.61 16.75
N GLY A 225 -11.07 7.25 17.55
CA GLY A 225 -11.29 6.92 18.97
C GLY A 225 -12.73 7.19 19.42
N ARG A 226 -13.00 6.93 20.70
CA ARG A 226 -14.30 7.21 21.35
C ARG A 226 -14.39 8.66 21.81
N SER A 227 -13.24 9.30 22.01
CA SER A 227 -13.10 10.70 22.44
C SER A 227 -11.93 11.35 21.70
N ARG A 228 -11.89 12.69 21.76
CA ARG A 228 -10.74 13.46 21.25
C ARG A 228 -9.45 13.08 21.96
N ASP A 229 -9.48 12.91 23.27
CA ASP A 229 -8.31 12.54 24.06
C ASP A 229 -7.69 11.22 23.59
N GLU A 230 -8.53 10.20 23.27
CA GLU A 230 -8.04 8.93 22.72
C GLU A 230 -7.37 9.12 21.34
N ILE A 231 -7.89 10.00 20.51
CA ILE A 231 -7.35 10.33 19.19
C ILE A 231 -6.03 11.08 19.34
N ASP A 232 -6.04 12.11 20.17
CA ASP A 232 -4.90 12.98 20.43
C ASP A 232 -3.72 12.19 21.01
N GLU A 233 -3.97 11.27 21.92
CA GLU A 233 -2.94 10.38 22.48
C GLU A 233 -2.24 9.52 21.37
N VAL A 234 -2.97 9.09 20.34
CA VAL A 234 -2.38 8.34 19.24
C VAL A 234 -1.52 9.22 18.35
N ILE A 235 -2.04 10.38 17.91
CA ILE A 235 -1.31 11.26 16.99
C ILE A 235 -0.13 11.97 17.65
N ASP A 236 -0.17 12.15 18.97
CA ASP A 236 0.94 12.73 19.73
C ASP A 236 1.97 11.68 20.18
N SER A 237 1.70 10.38 19.96
CA SER A 237 2.63 9.32 20.31
C SER A 237 3.90 9.34 19.47
N ASP A 238 5.03 8.96 20.08
CA ASP A 238 6.32 8.88 19.38
C ASP A 238 6.25 7.98 18.15
N ILE A 239 5.51 6.86 18.23
CA ILE A 239 5.43 5.92 17.12
C ILE A 239 4.67 6.49 15.92
N ALA A 240 3.61 7.28 16.14
CA ALA A 240 2.90 7.97 15.07
C ALA A 240 3.76 9.06 14.42
N LYS A 241 4.53 9.80 15.25
CA LYS A 241 5.49 10.78 14.76
C LYS A 241 6.62 10.14 13.96
N VAL A 242 7.21 9.05 14.44
CA VAL A 242 8.27 8.31 13.72
C VAL A 242 7.77 7.76 12.38
N PHE A 243 6.49 7.40 12.28
CA PHE A 243 5.92 6.96 11.00
C PHE A 243 6.00 8.05 9.92
N THR A 244 6.02 9.34 10.28
CA THR A 244 6.17 10.45 9.32
C THR A 244 7.52 10.48 8.61
N LEU A 245 8.54 9.77 9.10
CA LEU A 245 9.83 9.61 8.41
C LEU A 245 9.69 8.94 7.03
N ASN A 246 8.57 8.26 6.79
CA ASN A 246 8.25 7.67 5.49
C ASN A 246 7.82 8.71 4.45
N SER A 247 7.50 9.94 4.87
CA SER A 247 7.09 11.02 3.98
C SER A 247 8.29 11.72 3.35
N PRO A 248 8.20 12.21 2.11
CA PRO A 248 9.27 12.99 1.50
C PRO A 248 9.47 14.34 2.19
N ALA A 249 10.66 14.91 2.07
CA ALA A 249 11.03 16.20 2.70
C ALA A 249 10.10 17.36 2.31
N LYS A 250 9.55 17.35 1.09
CA LYS A 250 8.56 18.36 0.63
C LYS A 250 7.32 18.40 1.50
N ASP A 251 6.90 17.25 2.07
CA ASP A 251 5.72 17.17 2.92
C ASP A 251 6.01 17.81 4.29
N TRP A 252 7.19 17.58 4.84
CA TRP A 252 7.65 18.25 6.05
C TRP A 252 7.73 19.77 5.86
N ALA A 253 8.28 20.22 4.71
CA ALA A 253 8.41 21.64 4.40
C ALA A 253 7.06 22.36 4.33
N ARG A 254 6.00 21.70 3.84
CA ARG A 254 4.62 22.26 3.86
C ARG A 254 4.13 22.54 5.28
N HIS A 255 4.61 21.80 6.26
CA HIS A 255 4.28 21.96 7.67
C HIS A 255 5.30 22.79 8.44
N GLY A 256 6.19 23.51 7.75
CA GLY A 256 7.17 24.41 8.35
C GLY A 256 8.33 23.69 9.06
N ALA A 257 8.58 22.42 8.76
CA ALA A 257 9.65 21.61 9.34
C ALA A 257 10.63 21.12 8.27
N GLN A 258 11.84 20.76 8.69
CA GLN A 258 12.84 20.14 7.85
C GLN A 258 12.88 18.64 8.15
N HIS A 259 12.91 17.82 7.07
CA HIS A 259 13.08 16.39 7.23
C HIS A 259 14.46 16.07 7.83
N PRO A 260 14.54 15.27 8.91
CA PRO A 260 15.81 15.02 9.61
C PRO A 260 16.87 14.28 8.77
N LEU A 261 16.45 13.61 7.69
CA LEU A 261 17.33 12.90 6.76
C LEU A 261 17.73 13.73 5.53
N GLY A 262 17.37 15.02 5.47
CA GLY A 262 17.81 15.96 4.44
C GLY A 262 16.68 16.54 3.60
N ALA A 263 17.00 17.66 2.90
CA ALA A 263 16.01 18.41 2.11
C ALA A 263 15.58 17.68 0.82
N ASP A 264 16.43 16.81 0.29
CA ASP A 264 16.17 16.04 -0.93
C ASP A 264 15.61 14.64 -0.66
N PHE A 265 15.29 14.34 0.60
CA PHE A 265 14.80 13.02 1.00
C PHE A 265 13.46 12.70 0.34
N THR A 266 13.38 11.53 -0.32
CA THR A 266 12.22 11.14 -1.16
C THR A 266 11.20 10.24 -0.43
N GLY A 267 11.40 10.00 0.87
CA GLY A 267 10.52 9.15 1.67
C GLY A 267 10.94 7.68 1.65
N VAL A 268 9.97 6.78 1.58
CA VAL A 268 10.19 5.31 1.61
C VAL A 268 11.18 4.80 0.54
N GLN A 269 11.41 5.56 -0.52
CA GLN A 269 12.37 5.21 -1.57
C GLN A 269 13.83 5.28 -1.09
N ASP A 270 14.10 6.06 -0.04
CA ASP A 270 15.43 6.27 0.51
C ASP A 270 15.59 5.73 1.93
N LEU A 271 14.47 5.48 2.62
CA LEU A 271 14.47 5.09 4.03
C LEU A 271 14.96 3.64 4.23
N ILE A 272 15.84 3.45 5.22
CA ILE A 272 16.18 2.13 5.78
C ILE A 272 16.00 2.24 7.31
N PRO A 273 14.79 1.98 7.81
CA PRO A 273 14.47 2.20 9.24
C PRO A 273 15.29 1.36 10.20
N GLN A 274 15.80 0.19 9.73
CA GLN A 274 16.61 -0.73 10.52
C GLN A 274 17.94 -0.12 11.00
N LEU A 275 18.37 0.98 10.38
CA LEU A 275 19.60 1.72 10.76
C LEU A 275 19.33 2.80 11.83
N ILE A 276 18.09 3.00 12.26
CA ILE A 276 17.69 4.06 13.19
C ILE A 276 17.49 3.44 14.58
N ASP A 277 18.36 3.82 15.54
CA ASP A 277 18.20 3.45 16.93
C ASP A 277 17.07 4.24 17.62
N GLU A 278 16.66 3.81 18.83
CA GLU A 278 15.55 4.43 19.57
C GLU A 278 15.81 5.91 19.91
N GLN A 279 17.03 6.25 20.32
CA GLN A 279 17.38 7.63 20.69
C GLN A 279 17.30 8.56 19.48
N THR A 280 17.86 8.12 18.36
CA THR A 280 17.79 8.83 17.08
C THR A 280 16.33 8.99 16.62
N ALA A 281 15.53 7.92 16.65
CA ALA A 281 14.11 7.96 16.29
C ALA A 281 13.33 8.96 17.14
N LEU A 282 13.54 8.99 18.46
CA LEU A 282 12.91 9.94 19.38
C LEU A 282 13.36 11.39 19.12
N SER A 283 14.65 11.60 18.80
CA SER A 283 15.16 12.92 18.42
C SER A 283 14.52 13.46 17.15
N TYR A 284 14.17 12.58 16.22
CA TYR A 284 13.43 12.92 15.00
C TYR A 284 11.95 13.17 15.30
N ALA A 285 11.31 12.33 16.11
CA ALA A 285 9.93 12.48 16.53
C ALA A 285 9.66 13.83 17.21
N ALA A 286 10.62 14.33 18.01
CA ALA A 286 10.52 15.62 18.67
C ALA A 286 10.42 16.83 17.71
N LYS A 287 10.82 16.66 16.45
CA LYS A 287 10.79 17.70 15.41
C LYS A 287 9.54 17.63 14.52
N VAL A 288 8.71 16.59 14.69
CA VAL A 288 7.54 16.36 13.83
C VAL A 288 6.42 17.32 14.18
N PRO A 289 5.95 18.15 13.23
CA PRO A 289 4.74 18.92 13.43
C PRO A 289 3.51 18.02 13.55
N ARG A 290 2.64 18.31 14.52
CA ARG A 290 1.37 17.56 14.69
C ARG A 290 0.52 17.58 13.42
N SER A 291 0.51 18.68 12.69
CA SER A 291 -0.22 18.82 11.43
C SER A 291 0.26 17.85 10.34
N LEU A 292 1.54 17.49 10.31
CA LEU A 292 2.07 16.47 9.39
C LEU A 292 1.53 15.07 9.74
N VAL A 293 1.47 14.73 11.04
CA VAL A 293 0.85 13.47 11.49
C VAL A 293 -0.63 13.42 11.06
N GLN A 294 -1.35 14.52 11.25
CA GLN A 294 -2.76 14.62 10.86
C GLN A 294 -2.98 14.53 9.34
N GLU A 295 -2.05 15.02 8.52
CA GLU A 295 -2.14 14.87 7.06
C GLU A 295 -1.90 13.42 6.63
N LEU A 296 -1.01 12.72 7.31
CA LEU A 296 -0.62 11.35 6.95
C LEU A 296 -1.73 10.32 7.19
N PHE A 297 -2.57 10.56 8.18
CA PHE A 297 -3.69 9.70 8.56
C PHE A 297 -5.04 10.36 8.26
N ALA A 298 -6.11 9.56 8.16
CA ALA A 298 -7.46 10.08 8.34
C ALA A 298 -7.76 10.09 9.84
N VAL A 299 -7.88 11.29 10.42
CA VAL A 299 -7.90 11.48 11.88
C VAL A 299 -9.21 12.10 12.32
N GLY A 300 -9.89 11.48 13.28
CA GLY A 300 -11.10 12.06 13.87
C GLY A 300 -12.04 11.04 14.49
N THR A 301 -13.18 11.52 14.92
CA THR A 301 -14.33 10.68 15.26
C THR A 301 -14.76 9.87 14.04
N PRO A 302 -15.53 8.79 14.19
CA PRO A 302 -15.98 8.01 13.02
C PRO A 302 -16.65 8.84 11.93
N ASP A 303 -17.48 9.81 12.29
CA ASP A 303 -18.20 10.65 11.32
C ASP A 303 -17.25 11.61 10.60
N GLU A 304 -16.31 12.25 11.31
CA GLU A 304 -15.31 13.12 10.71
C GLU A 304 -14.37 12.40 9.76
N VAL A 305 -14.01 11.15 10.06
CA VAL A 305 -13.22 10.33 9.13
C VAL A 305 -14.02 10.01 7.87
N VAL A 306 -15.32 9.72 8.00
CA VAL A 306 -16.19 9.50 6.84
C VAL A 306 -16.30 10.77 5.99
N GLU A 307 -16.43 11.96 6.58
CA GLU A 307 -16.45 13.24 5.87
C GLU A 307 -15.13 13.50 5.13
N GLN A 308 -13.97 13.26 5.76
CA GLN A 308 -12.66 13.38 5.11
C GLN A 308 -12.54 12.46 3.88
N ILE A 309 -13.08 11.25 3.95
CA ILE A 309 -13.07 10.33 2.81
C ILE A 309 -14.11 10.70 1.76
N ALA A 310 -15.23 11.31 2.13
CA ALA A 310 -16.20 11.85 1.18
C ALA A 310 -15.57 12.92 0.27
N GLU A 311 -14.63 13.74 0.79
CA GLU A 311 -13.87 14.68 -0.02
C GLU A 311 -13.07 13.96 -1.12
N PHE A 312 -12.40 12.86 -0.82
CA PHE A 312 -11.71 12.05 -1.84
C PHE A 312 -12.69 11.46 -2.87
N ARG A 313 -13.88 10.99 -2.43
CA ARG A 313 -14.93 10.51 -3.35
C ARG A 313 -15.33 11.61 -4.34
N ASP A 314 -15.46 12.84 -3.87
CA ASP A 314 -15.83 14.00 -4.72
C ASP A 314 -14.72 14.38 -5.70
N HIS A 315 -13.45 14.00 -5.39
CA HIS A 315 -12.30 14.08 -6.29
C HIS A 315 -12.04 12.78 -7.09
N GLY A 316 -13.03 11.89 -7.17
CA GLY A 316 -13.02 10.75 -8.08
C GLY A 316 -12.68 9.39 -7.47
N LEU A 317 -12.36 9.30 -6.17
CA LEU A 317 -12.11 8.02 -5.49
C LEU A 317 -13.35 7.09 -5.58
N ARG A 318 -13.12 5.79 -5.88
CA ARG A 318 -14.18 4.77 -5.98
C ARG A 318 -13.88 3.51 -5.17
N TYR A 319 -12.64 3.32 -4.75
CA TYR A 319 -12.25 2.15 -3.96
C TYR A 319 -11.26 2.54 -2.87
N LEU A 320 -11.58 2.20 -1.63
CA LEU A 320 -10.74 2.55 -0.48
C LEU A 320 -10.29 1.29 0.27
N VAL A 321 -8.98 1.19 0.48
CA VAL A 321 -8.36 0.22 1.38
C VAL A 321 -7.96 0.94 2.66
N VAL A 322 -8.39 0.42 3.80
CA VAL A 322 -8.17 1.10 5.09
C VAL A 322 -7.40 0.23 6.07
N GLY A 323 -6.49 0.86 6.80
CA GLY A 323 -5.76 0.27 7.92
C GLY A 323 -6.09 0.97 9.25
N ASN A 324 -6.16 0.22 10.35
CA ASN A 324 -6.39 0.77 11.69
C ASN A 324 -5.07 1.18 12.35
N ALA A 325 -4.63 2.42 12.15
CA ALA A 325 -3.44 2.97 12.81
C ALA A 325 -3.67 3.26 14.30
N GLY A 326 -4.91 3.47 14.73
CA GLY A 326 -5.25 3.64 16.15
C GLY A 326 -4.93 2.43 17.03
N ALA A 327 -4.67 1.27 16.42
CA ALA A 327 -4.21 0.08 17.13
C ALA A 327 -2.70 0.12 17.47
N ILE A 328 -1.92 1.03 16.88
CA ILE A 328 -0.46 1.14 17.10
C ILE A 328 -0.22 2.20 18.16
N GLN A 329 -0.25 1.80 19.43
CA GLN A 329 -0.08 2.70 20.57
C GLN A 329 0.45 1.93 21.81
N PRO A 330 0.98 2.61 22.85
CA PRO A 330 1.63 1.95 24.00
C PRO A 330 0.71 1.03 24.81
N SER A 331 -0.57 1.36 24.91
CA SER A 331 -1.54 0.60 25.69
C SER A 331 -2.20 -0.51 24.88
N LEU A 332 -1.93 -1.77 25.17
CA LEU A 332 -2.60 -2.91 24.52
C LEU A 332 -4.14 -2.86 24.69
N ARG A 333 -4.63 -2.41 25.84
CA ARG A 333 -6.08 -2.24 26.09
C ARG A 333 -6.68 -1.17 25.17
N LYS A 334 -6.00 -0.03 25.00
CA LYS A 334 -6.44 1.04 24.09
C LYS A 334 -6.33 0.61 22.62
N SER A 335 -5.26 -0.12 22.26
CA SER A 335 -5.12 -0.73 20.94
C SER A 335 -6.34 -1.60 20.60
N ALA A 336 -6.76 -2.45 21.52
CA ALA A 336 -7.95 -3.29 21.34
C ALA A 336 -9.24 -2.46 21.26
N SER A 337 -9.36 -1.40 22.08
CA SER A 337 -10.54 -0.53 22.11
C SER A 337 -10.72 0.31 20.85
N ALA A 338 -9.65 0.62 20.13
CA ALA A 338 -9.67 1.33 18.85
C ALA A 338 -10.42 0.57 17.74
N THR A 339 -10.63 -0.74 17.90
CA THR A 339 -11.37 -1.56 16.93
C THR A 339 -12.83 -1.14 16.79
N THR A 340 -13.51 -0.79 17.86
CA THR A 340 -14.95 -0.45 17.83
C THR A 340 -15.24 0.83 17.02
N PRO A 341 -14.58 1.98 17.26
CA PRO A 341 -14.76 3.15 16.41
C PRO A 341 -14.32 2.91 14.97
N TYR A 342 -13.22 2.15 14.74
CA TYR A 342 -12.80 1.78 13.39
C TYR A 342 -13.89 1.00 12.62
N VAL A 343 -14.56 0.05 13.26
CA VAL A 343 -15.70 -0.68 12.64
C VAL A 343 -16.84 0.27 12.27
N LYS A 344 -17.11 1.31 13.09
CA LYS A 344 -18.11 2.34 12.75
C LYS A 344 -17.70 3.12 11.50
N VAL A 345 -16.42 3.51 11.39
CA VAL A 345 -15.88 4.15 10.19
C VAL A 345 -16.12 3.28 8.96
N VAL A 346 -15.69 2.00 8.98
CA VAL A 346 -15.86 1.11 7.82
C VAL A 346 -17.33 0.96 7.41
N ARG A 347 -18.25 0.90 8.38
CA ARG A 347 -19.69 0.86 8.10
C ARG A 347 -20.23 2.17 7.53
N GLY A 348 -19.70 3.32 7.98
CA GLY A 348 -20.02 4.65 7.45
C GLY A 348 -19.57 4.80 6.01
N LEU A 349 -18.33 4.41 5.71
CA LEU A 349 -17.73 4.47 4.38
C LEU A 349 -18.51 3.67 3.32
N ARG A 350 -19.17 2.58 3.71
CA ARG A 350 -20.01 1.79 2.79
C ARG A 350 -21.30 2.50 2.36
N LYS A 351 -21.65 3.59 2.99
CA LYS A 351 -22.85 4.38 2.66
C LYS A 351 -22.53 5.57 1.75
N LEU A 352 -21.21 5.85 1.54
CA LEU A 352 -20.71 6.85 0.59
C LEU A 352 -20.79 6.35 -0.86
#